data_d7f87ba0a4d966a6d36b87619099ddd2
#
_entry.id   d7f87ba0a4d966a6d36b87619099ddd2
#
_cell.length_a   1.000
_cell.length_b   1.000
_cell.length_c   1.000
_cell.angle_alpha   90.00
_cell.angle_beta   90.00
_cell.angle_gamma   90.00
#
_symmetry.space_group_name_H-M   'P 1'
#
loop_
_entity.id
_entity.type
_entity.pdbx_description
1 polymer ?
#
loop_
_entity_poly.entity_id
_entity_poly.type
_entity_poly.pdbx_seq_one_letter_code
_entity_poly.pdbx_strand_id
1 'polypeptide(L)'
;MLIENRFLKYISFLISFIFITYVIYIIISSFFIVKNQFIDIGDTTYVNQVRTDDYTIKLADFLTKDCKSDINCEVQAILDFVTKIPYKINESIARSSKQVVEQNFGDCDDKSNLLISMLKVKGYEAYFVLVPKHIFVIVNLEQKLQNLKALYINEKRFYILESTAIGSKIAFPLKYNFNEIEAILDPFKNKKLVINKLEYR
;
A
#
# COMPACT_ATOMS: atom_id res chain seq x y z
N MET A 1 7.26 -58.05 15.07
CA MET A 1 7.61 -57.81 16.49
C MET A 1 7.81 -56.32 16.67
N LEU A 2 6.73 -55.58 16.80
CA LEU A 2 6.72 -54.13 16.79
C LEU A 2 6.60 -53.60 18.22
N ILE A 3 7.70 -53.08 18.71
CA ILE A 3 7.89 -52.14 19.81
C ILE A 3 6.85 -52.23 20.94
N GLU A 4 7.07 -53.16 21.88
CA GLU A 4 6.36 -53.23 23.16
C GLU A 4 6.89 -52.27 24.22
N ASN A 5 7.82 -51.40 23.86
CA ASN A 5 8.42 -50.44 24.81
C ASN A 5 7.47 -49.24 24.98
N ARG A 6 6.81 -49.12 26.13
CA ARG A 6 5.90 -48.02 26.48
C ARG A 6 6.55 -46.69 26.30
N PHE A 7 7.84 -46.53 26.56
CA PHE A 7 8.58 -45.32 26.39
C PHE A 7 8.65 -44.85 24.92
N LEU A 8 8.90 -45.78 24.00
CA LEU A 8 8.91 -45.46 22.56
C LEU A 8 7.52 -45.09 22.04
N LYS A 9 6.44 -45.66 22.59
CA LYS A 9 5.08 -45.25 22.25
C LYS A 9 4.77 -43.83 22.70
N TYR A 10 5.20 -43.42 23.90
CA TYR A 10 5.04 -42.05 24.38
C TYR A 10 5.85 -41.04 23.53
N ILE A 11 7.11 -41.36 23.15
CA ILE A 11 7.92 -40.53 22.27
C ILE A 11 7.24 -40.38 20.90
N SER A 12 6.78 -41.48 20.30
CA SER A 12 6.08 -41.43 19.01
C SER A 12 4.83 -40.58 19.07
N PHE A 13 4.04 -40.70 20.13
CA PHE A 13 2.85 -39.87 20.34
C PHE A 13 3.20 -38.40 20.49
N LEU A 14 4.24 -38.07 21.27
CA LEU A 14 4.71 -36.72 21.46
C LEU A 14 5.17 -36.08 20.13
N ILE A 15 5.97 -36.80 19.34
CA ILE A 15 6.43 -36.35 18.03
C ILE A 15 5.24 -36.10 17.07
N SER A 16 4.28 -37.05 17.05
CA SER A 16 3.08 -36.90 16.23
C SER A 16 2.24 -35.70 16.66
N PHE A 17 2.09 -35.47 17.95
CA PHE A 17 1.37 -34.32 18.48
C PHE A 17 2.02 -32.99 18.10
N ILE A 18 3.35 -32.88 18.26
CA ILE A 18 4.10 -31.69 17.84
C ILE A 18 3.95 -31.45 16.34
N PHE A 19 4.06 -32.49 15.53
CA PHE A 19 3.90 -32.38 14.08
C PHE A 19 2.51 -31.89 13.67
N ILE A 20 1.47 -32.47 14.26
CA ILE A 20 0.07 -32.05 13.99
C ILE A 20 -0.15 -30.59 14.40
N THR A 21 0.35 -30.21 15.58
CA THR A 21 0.23 -28.83 16.07
C THR A 21 0.94 -27.85 15.12
N TYR A 22 2.12 -28.23 14.63
CA TYR A 22 2.87 -27.43 13.66
C TYR A 22 2.14 -27.29 12.31
N VAL A 23 1.55 -28.36 11.80
CA VAL A 23 0.73 -28.33 10.58
C VAL A 23 -0.49 -27.41 10.74
N ILE A 24 -1.20 -27.52 11.86
CA ILE A 24 -2.33 -26.65 12.19
C ILE A 24 -1.88 -25.19 12.25
N TYR A 25 -0.74 -24.90 12.88
CA TYR A 25 -0.16 -23.57 12.94
C TYR A 25 0.13 -23.01 11.55
N ILE A 26 0.73 -23.80 10.64
CA ILE A 26 0.98 -23.38 9.25
C ILE A 26 -0.32 -23.04 8.52
N ILE A 27 -1.34 -23.89 8.65
CA ILE A 27 -2.65 -23.67 7.99
C ILE A 27 -3.28 -22.37 8.48
N ILE A 28 -3.32 -22.15 9.79
CA ILE A 28 -3.89 -20.94 10.39
C ILE A 28 -3.08 -19.71 9.94
N SER A 29 -1.75 -19.78 10.01
CA SER A 29 -0.88 -18.67 9.59
C SER A 29 -1.05 -18.32 8.11
N SER A 30 -1.18 -19.33 7.24
CA SER A 30 -1.44 -19.13 5.81
C SER A 30 -2.75 -18.39 5.56
N PHE A 31 -3.80 -18.74 6.32
CA PHE A 31 -5.09 -18.05 6.22
C PHE A 31 -5.00 -16.56 6.59
N PHE A 32 -4.22 -16.24 7.64
CA PHE A 32 -3.99 -14.85 8.05
C PHE A 32 -3.19 -14.09 7.00
N ILE A 33 -2.17 -14.69 6.39
CA ILE A 33 -1.37 -14.07 5.34
C ILE A 33 -2.25 -13.74 4.13
N VAL A 34 -3.02 -14.71 3.64
CA VAL A 34 -3.91 -14.50 2.49
C VAL A 34 -4.89 -13.35 2.77
N LYS A 35 -5.55 -13.36 3.92
CA LYS A 35 -6.53 -12.33 4.29
C LYS A 35 -5.93 -10.93 4.38
N ASN A 36 -4.67 -10.80 4.81
CA ASN A 36 -4.05 -9.50 5.13
C ASN A 36 -3.14 -8.96 4.02
N GLN A 37 -2.79 -9.76 3.02
CA GLN A 37 -1.85 -9.34 1.97
C GLN A 37 -2.43 -9.39 0.56
N PHE A 38 -3.53 -10.09 0.34
CA PHE A 38 -4.10 -10.25 -0.99
C PHE A 38 -5.45 -9.54 -1.09
N ILE A 39 -5.59 -8.68 -2.10
CA ILE A 39 -6.84 -7.99 -2.41
C ILE A 39 -7.34 -8.49 -3.75
N ASP A 40 -8.51 -9.13 -3.74
CA ASP A 40 -9.21 -9.52 -4.97
C ASP A 40 -9.72 -8.27 -5.68
N ILE A 41 -9.31 -8.09 -6.95
CA ILE A 41 -9.75 -6.97 -7.79
C ILE A 41 -10.67 -7.41 -8.94
N GLY A 42 -11.01 -8.69 -8.99
CA GLY A 42 -11.85 -9.35 -9.99
C GLY A 42 -11.05 -10.35 -10.81
N ASP A 43 -10.50 -9.94 -11.95
CA ASP A 43 -9.75 -10.83 -12.85
C ASP A 43 -8.35 -11.18 -12.31
N THR A 44 -7.83 -10.38 -11.39
CA THR A 44 -6.50 -10.55 -10.80
C THR A 44 -6.49 -10.26 -9.30
N THR A 45 -5.35 -10.48 -8.66
CA THR A 45 -5.15 -10.23 -7.23
C THR A 45 -4.01 -9.25 -7.03
N TYR A 46 -4.26 -8.18 -6.28
CA TYR A 46 -3.22 -7.23 -5.88
C TYR A 46 -2.53 -7.72 -4.60
N VAL A 47 -1.19 -7.73 -4.61
CA VAL A 47 -0.38 -8.10 -3.45
C VAL A 47 -0.02 -6.85 -2.65
N ASN A 48 -0.67 -6.68 -1.52
CA ASN A 48 -0.50 -5.51 -0.66
C ASN A 48 0.78 -5.63 0.20
N GLN A 49 1.76 -4.79 -0.07
CA GLN A 49 3.03 -4.68 0.67
C GLN A 49 3.14 -3.39 1.49
N VAL A 50 2.09 -2.59 1.56
CA VAL A 50 2.09 -1.34 2.33
C VAL A 50 2.30 -1.62 3.82
N ARG A 51 3.25 -0.90 4.43
CA ARG A 51 3.56 -0.97 5.86
C ARG A 51 3.77 0.43 6.41
N THR A 52 3.30 0.63 7.64
CA THR A 52 3.60 1.81 8.45
C THR A 52 4.46 1.36 9.64
N ASP A 53 5.75 1.60 9.57
CA ASP A 53 6.74 1.24 10.58
C ASP A 53 7.42 2.49 11.15
N ASP A 54 8.26 2.30 12.17
CA ASP A 54 9.00 3.38 12.81
C ASP A 54 9.88 4.17 11.84
N TYR A 55 10.40 3.51 10.80
CA TYR A 55 11.18 4.16 9.76
C TYR A 55 10.32 5.15 8.96
N THR A 56 9.15 4.69 8.52
CA THR A 56 8.20 5.50 7.75
C THR A 56 7.69 6.69 8.57
N ILE A 57 7.43 6.50 9.87
CA ILE A 57 7.02 7.57 10.79
C ILE A 57 8.12 8.65 10.86
N LYS A 58 9.34 8.26 11.19
CA LYS A 58 10.49 9.19 11.31
C LYS A 58 10.77 9.91 10.00
N LEU A 59 10.67 9.24 8.87
CA LEU A 59 10.88 9.83 7.56
C LEU A 59 9.79 10.88 7.24
N ALA A 60 8.53 10.54 7.43
CA ALA A 60 7.42 11.46 7.20
C ALA A 60 7.53 12.72 8.08
N ASP A 61 7.82 12.54 9.36
CA ASP A 61 8.01 13.66 10.30
C ASP A 61 9.21 14.54 9.92
N PHE A 62 10.32 13.94 9.51
CA PHE A 62 11.48 14.67 9.03
C PHE A 62 11.18 15.51 7.79
N LEU A 63 10.47 14.94 6.81
CA LEU A 63 10.13 15.64 5.57
C LEU A 63 9.16 16.80 5.77
N THR A 64 8.29 16.69 6.78
CA THR A 64 7.21 17.66 7.01
C THR A 64 7.48 18.63 8.16
N LYS A 65 8.66 18.55 8.81
CA LYS A 65 9.00 19.33 10.01
C LYS A 65 8.85 20.84 9.86
N ASP A 66 9.12 21.36 8.67
CA ASP A 66 9.10 22.79 8.39
C ASP A 66 7.73 23.29 7.88
N CYS A 67 6.76 22.37 7.68
CA CYS A 67 5.45 22.69 7.15
C CYS A 67 4.47 23.30 8.15
N LYS A 68 4.79 23.33 9.46
CA LYS A 68 3.96 23.92 10.53
C LYS A 68 2.49 23.50 10.48
N SER A 69 2.24 22.22 10.18
CA SER A 69 0.89 21.63 10.03
C SER A 69 0.09 22.16 8.82
N ASP A 70 0.74 22.79 7.84
CA ASP A 70 0.11 23.11 6.57
C ASP A 70 -0.05 21.84 5.75
N ILE A 71 -1.29 21.41 5.52
CA ILE A 71 -1.66 20.16 4.84
C ILE A 71 -1.05 20.10 3.42
N ASN A 72 -1.11 21.20 2.68
CA ASN A 72 -0.61 21.23 1.30
C ASN A 72 0.91 21.14 1.27
N CYS A 73 1.59 21.82 2.20
CA CYS A 73 3.03 21.74 2.38
C CYS A 73 3.44 20.29 2.73
N GLU A 74 2.79 19.65 3.70
CA GLU A 74 3.14 18.29 4.12
C GLU A 74 2.97 17.28 3.00
N VAL A 75 1.83 17.28 2.32
CA VAL A 75 1.56 16.35 1.22
C VAL A 75 2.50 16.60 0.04
N GLN A 76 2.77 17.87 -0.30
CA GLN A 76 3.70 18.19 -1.37
C GLN A 76 5.16 17.84 -1.03
N ALA A 77 5.59 18.04 0.22
CA ALA A 77 6.94 17.68 0.66
C ALA A 77 7.17 16.16 0.57
N ILE A 78 6.19 15.36 0.97
CA ILE A 78 6.21 13.90 0.85
C ILE A 78 6.26 13.49 -0.64
N LEU A 79 5.40 14.08 -1.47
CA LEU A 79 5.35 13.81 -2.91
C LEU A 79 6.67 14.18 -3.60
N ASP A 80 7.20 15.36 -3.32
CA ASP A 80 8.47 15.85 -3.90
C ASP A 80 9.64 14.91 -3.53
N PHE A 81 9.66 14.36 -2.32
CA PHE A 81 10.66 13.38 -1.92
C PHE A 81 10.54 12.10 -2.75
N VAL A 82 9.36 11.53 -2.83
CA VAL A 82 9.12 10.26 -3.54
C VAL A 82 9.40 10.40 -5.04
N THR A 83 8.98 11.51 -5.66
CA THR A 83 9.18 11.72 -7.10
C THR A 83 10.65 11.85 -7.50
N LYS A 84 11.53 12.30 -6.58
CA LYS A 84 12.99 12.40 -6.81
C LYS A 84 13.70 11.05 -6.81
N ILE A 85 13.12 10.01 -6.21
CA ILE A 85 13.68 8.65 -6.26
C ILE A 85 13.68 8.18 -7.72
N PRO A 86 14.83 7.75 -8.28
CA PRO A 86 14.92 7.29 -9.66
C PRO A 86 13.95 6.16 -9.97
N TYR A 87 13.29 6.24 -11.13
CA TYR A 87 12.41 5.17 -11.61
C TYR A 87 13.24 4.04 -12.19
N LYS A 88 13.01 2.82 -11.67
CA LYS A 88 13.60 1.59 -12.22
C LYS A 88 12.64 0.44 -11.94
N ILE A 89 12.34 -0.35 -12.98
CA ILE A 89 11.47 -1.52 -12.87
C ILE A 89 12.07 -2.52 -11.88
N ASN A 90 11.23 -2.98 -10.97
CA ASN A 90 11.49 -4.06 -10.05
C ASN A 90 10.69 -5.29 -10.51
N GLU A 91 11.38 -6.38 -10.88
CA GLU A 91 10.74 -7.62 -11.35
C GLU A 91 10.19 -8.48 -10.22
N SER A 92 10.33 -8.05 -8.98
CA SER A 92 9.87 -8.74 -7.78
C SER A 92 8.65 -8.06 -7.17
N ILE A 93 8.17 -8.62 -6.06
CA ILE A 93 7.10 -8.00 -5.24
C ILE A 93 7.57 -6.62 -4.76
N ALA A 94 6.66 -5.66 -4.71
CA ALA A 94 6.91 -4.31 -4.22
C ALA A 94 7.62 -4.31 -2.86
N ARG A 95 8.62 -3.44 -2.72
CA ARG A 95 9.52 -3.38 -1.55
C ARG A 95 8.94 -2.52 -0.43
N SER A 96 9.46 -2.72 0.78
CA SER A 96 9.15 -1.86 1.92
C SER A 96 9.67 -0.42 1.70
N SER A 97 9.03 0.57 2.35
CA SER A 97 9.45 1.97 2.30
C SER A 97 10.94 2.15 2.58
N LYS A 98 11.47 1.44 3.59
CA LYS A 98 12.90 1.48 3.95
C LYS A 98 13.79 0.99 2.81
N GLN A 99 13.46 -0.14 2.20
CA GLN A 99 14.25 -0.69 1.09
C GLN A 99 14.26 0.23 -0.13
N VAL A 100 13.13 0.84 -0.47
CA VAL A 100 13.05 1.79 -1.59
C VAL A 100 13.96 3.00 -1.38
N VAL A 101 13.98 3.55 -0.17
CA VAL A 101 14.82 4.72 0.16
C VAL A 101 16.31 4.33 0.23
N GLU A 102 16.66 3.23 0.90
CA GLU A 102 18.06 2.80 1.04
C GLU A 102 18.68 2.40 -0.30
N GLN A 103 17.91 1.76 -1.18
CA GLN A 103 18.38 1.37 -2.50
C GLN A 103 18.30 2.51 -3.52
N ASN A 104 17.59 3.59 -3.19
CA ASN A 104 17.42 4.80 -3.99
C ASN A 104 16.94 4.53 -5.43
N PHE A 105 15.97 3.63 -5.61
CA PHE A 105 15.21 3.43 -6.84
C PHE A 105 13.89 2.71 -6.56
N GLY A 106 12.92 2.84 -7.47
CA GLY A 106 11.65 2.12 -7.38
C GLY A 106 10.81 2.28 -8.64
N ASP A 107 9.93 1.32 -8.87
CA ASP A 107 8.88 1.40 -9.89
C ASP A 107 7.60 2.06 -9.36
N CYS A 108 6.49 1.93 -10.09
CA CYS A 108 5.23 2.54 -9.69
C CYS A 108 4.71 1.97 -8.36
N ASP A 109 4.80 0.65 -8.15
CA ASP A 109 4.33 0.00 -6.93
C ASP A 109 5.18 0.40 -5.71
N ASP A 110 6.49 0.34 -5.85
CA ASP A 110 7.44 0.73 -4.80
C ASP A 110 7.24 2.17 -4.34
N LYS A 111 7.19 3.09 -5.30
CA LYS A 111 7.06 4.53 -5.03
C LYS A 111 5.68 4.88 -4.48
N SER A 112 4.62 4.24 -4.98
CA SER A 112 3.26 4.44 -4.45
C SER A 112 3.10 3.86 -3.05
N ASN A 113 3.72 2.71 -2.74
CA ASN A 113 3.76 2.14 -1.39
C ASN A 113 4.45 3.08 -0.40
N LEU A 114 5.61 3.64 -0.77
CA LEU A 114 6.31 4.61 0.06
C LEU A 114 5.47 5.87 0.29
N LEU A 115 4.88 6.43 -0.78
CA LEU A 115 4.05 7.62 -0.72
C LEU A 115 2.84 7.43 0.21
N ILE A 116 2.05 6.37 -0.02
CA ILE A 116 0.81 6.15 0.74
C ILE A 116 1.09 5.79 2.20
N SER A 117 2.21 5.11 2.49
CA SER A 117 2.63 4.79 3.86
C SER A 117 2.93 6.07 4.66
N MET A 118 3.65 7.03 4.07
CA MET A 118 3.94 8.31 4.70
C MET A 118 2.69 9.18 4.87
N LEU A 119 1.80 9.22 3.88
CA LEU A 119 0.52 9.91 4.00
C LEU A 119 -0.32 9.33 5.15
N LYS A 120 -0.33 8.01 5.31
CA LYS A 120 -1.06 7.33 6.39
C LYS A 120 -0.55 7.71 7.77
N VAL A 121 0.77 7.73 8.00
CA VAL A 121 1.32 8.11 9.30
C VAL A 121 1.05 9.57 9.65
N LYS A 122 0.89 10.44 8.66
CA LYS A 122 0.46 11.83 8.85
C LYS A 122 -1.06 11.98 9.03
N GLY A 123 -1.81 10.88 9.02
CA GLY A 123 -3.26 10.87 9.25
C GLY A 123 -4.11 11.13 8.01
N TYR A 124 -3.51 11.24 6.82
CA TYR A 124 -4.26 11.46 5.59
C TYR A 124 -4.98 10.20 5.13
N GLU A 125 -6.20 10.37 4.64
CA GLU A 125 -6.94 9.32 3.97
C GLU A 125 -6.49 9.27 2.52
N ALA A 126 -5.89 8.15 2.13
CA ALA A 126 -5.36 7.94 0.79
C ALA A 126 -5.66 6.53 0.30
N TYR A 127 -5.77 6.39 -1.01
CA TYR A 127 -6.08 5.14 -1.70
C TYR A 127 -5.20 4.94 -2.91
N PHE A 128 -5.04 3.69 -3.34
CA PHE A 128 -4.47 3.37 -4.65
C PHE A 128 -5.53 3.39 -5.73
N VAL A 129 -5.15 3.84 -6.90
CA VAL A 129 -5.92 3.66 -8.13
C VAL A 129 -5.09 2.80 -9.08
N LEU A 130 -5.63 1.63 -9.43
CA LEU A 130 -5.03 0.70 -10.36
C LEU A 130 -5.60 0.95 -11.75
N VAL A 131 -4.70 1.05 -12.71
CA VAL A 131 -4.98 1.15 -14.14
C VAL A 131 -4.05 0.21 -14.89
N PRO A 132 -4.25 -0.10 -16.19
CA PRO A 132 -3.39 -1.02 -16.91
C PRO A 132 -1.90 -0.66 -16.79
N LYS A 133 -1.12 -1.56 -16.17
CA LYS A 133 0.33 -1.46 -15.99
C LYS A 133 0.80 -0.27 -15.15
N HIS A 134 -0.09 0.37 -14.38
CA HIS A 134 0.28 1.49 -13.53
C HIS A 134 -0.58 1.59 -12.27
N ILE A 135 0.00 2.21 -11.25
CA ILE A 135 -0.65 2.54 -9.99
C ILE A 135 -0.29 3.97 -9.60
N PHE A 136 -1.27 4.74 -9.18
CA PHE A 136 -1.07 6.06 -8.59
C PHE A 136 -1.86 6.21 -7.30
N VAL A 137 -1.56 7.25 -6.54
CA VAL A 137 -2.19 7.52 -5.24
C VAL A 137 -3.19 8.65 -5.38
N ILE A 138 -4.28 8.56 -4.64
CA ILE A 138 -5.22 9.65 -4.43
C ILE A 138 -5.32 9.95 -2.93
N VAL A 139 -5.43 11.24 -2.59
CA VAL A 139 -5.49 11.71 -1.21
C VAL A 139 -6.68 12.64 -0.98
N ASN A 140 -7.39 12.43 0.12
CA ASN A 140 -8.42 13.36 0.57
C ASN A 140 -7.75 14.50 1.36
N LEU A 141 -7.98 15.72 0.91
CA LEU A 141 -7.60 16.93 1.64
C LEU A 141 -8.89 17.65 2.07
N GLU A 142 -8.96 18.03 3.34
CA GLU A 142 -10.12 18.76 3.88
C GLU A 142 -10.31 20.08 3.13
N GLN A 143 -9.22 20.78 2.87
CA GLN A 143 -9.23 22.04 2.14
C GLN A 143 -9.43 21.81 0.64
N LYS A 144 -10.36 22.56 0.04
CA LYS A 144 -10.52 22.58 -1.42
C LYS A 144 -9.42 23.44 -2.04
N LEU A 145 -8.63 22.84 -2.92
CA LEU A 145 -7.66 23.57 -3.72
C LEU A 145 -8.38 24.29 -4.87
N GLN A 146 -8.21 25.61 -4.93
CA GLN A 146 -8.87 26.43 -5.96
C GLN A 146 -8.32 26.15 -7.35
N ASN A 147 -9.19 26.10 -8.33
CA ASN A 147 -8.84 25.91 -9.74
C ASN A 147 -8.13 24.58 -10.09
N LEU A 148 -8.17 23.61 -9.18
CA LEU A 148 -7.60 22.29 -9.41
C LEU A 148 -8.70 21.23 -9.48
N LYS A 149 -8.59 20.34 -10.46
CA LYS A 149 -9.48 19.21 -10.62
C LYS A 149 -9.19 18.12 -9.61
N ALA A 150 -10.21 17.38 -9.22
CA ALA A 150 -10.12 16.27 -8.31
C ALA A 150 -10.99 15.09 -8.78
N LEU A 151 -10.63 13.89 -8.35
CA LEU A 151 -11.43 12.70 -8.51
C LEU A 151 -12.44 12.63 -7.35
N TYR A 152 -13.72 12.49 -7.69
CA TYR A 152 -14.78 12.33 -6.70
C TYR A 152 -15.26 10.88 -6.69
N ILE A 153 -15.10 10.23 -5.53
CA ILE A 153 -15.55 8.86 -5.30
C ILE A 153 -16.71 8.93 -4.30
N ASN A 154 -17.91 8.54 -4.73
CA ASN A 154 -19.11 8.62 -3.90
C ASN A 154 -19.25 10.00 -3.25
N GLU A 155 -19.06 11.06 -4.05
CA GLU A 155 -19.11 12.49 -3.68
C GLU A 155 -17.95 13.00 -2.79
N LYS A 156 -17.08 12.13 -2.31
CA LYS A 156 -15.88 12.51 -1.56
C LYS A 156 -14.73 12.86 -2.51
N ARG A 157 -14.08 13.99 -2.25
CA ARG A 157 -13.02 14.56 -3.08
C ARG A 157 -11.66 13.97 -2.78
N PHE A 158 -10.92 13.59 -3.82
CA PHE A 158 -9.55 13.13 -3.73
C PHE A 158 -8.69 13.79 -4.80
N TYR A 159 -7.50 14.24 -4.42
CA TYR A 159 -6.51 14.77 -5.37
C TYR A 159 -5.55 13.69 -5.80
N ILE A 160 -5.20 13.67 -7.07
CA ILE A 160 -4.26 12.70 -7.65
C ILE A 160 -2.84 13.10 -7.29
N LEU A 161 -2.05 12.12 -6.87
CA LEU A 161 -0.63 12.20 -6.61
C LEU A 161 0.09 11.18 -7.50
N GLU A 162 0.89 11.68 -8.44
CA GLU A 162 1.66 10.83 -9.35
C GLU A 162 3.07 10.65 -8.80
N SER A 163 3.38 9.45 -8.29
CA SER A 163 4.64 9.14 -7.62
C SER A 163 5.82 8.98 -8.57
N THR A 164 5.56 8.71 -9.86
CA THR A 164 6.60 8.42 -10.86
C THR A 164 7.01 9.64 -11.69
N ALA A 165 6.18 10.68 -11.73
CA ALA A 165 6.47 11.89 -12.47
C ALA A 165 7.33 12.86 -11.64
N ILE A 166 8.56 13.08 -12.06
CA ILE A 166 9.48 14.02 -11.40
C ILE A 166 8.87 15.42 -11.37
N GLY A 167 8.85 16.04 -10.18
CA GLY A 167 8.29 17.37 -9.99
C GLY A 167 6.76 17.44 -10.04
N SER A 168 6.09 16.29 -9.94
CA SER A 168 4.63 16.20 -9.83
C SER A 168 4.10 17.09 -8.71
N LYS A 169 2.95 17.71 -8.94
CA LYS A 169 2.23 18.52 -7.95
C LYS A 169 0.95 17.84 -7.52
N ILE A 170 0.45 18.21 -6.34
CA ILE A 170 -0.88 17.81 -5.88
C ILE A 170 -1.91 18.16 -6.95
N ALA A 171 -2.90 17.30 -7.17
CA ALA A 171 -3.89 17.37 -8.24
C ALA A 171 -3.27 17.16 -9.64
N PHE A 172 -2.36 16.20 -9.75
CA PHE A 172 -1.86 15.78 -11.05
C PHE A 172 -3.03 15.43 -11.99
N PRO A 173 -2.98 15.82 -13.27
CA PRO A 173 -4.10 15.57 -14.19
C PRO A 173 -4.36 14.08 -14.38
N LEU A 174 -5.63 13.69 -14.37
CA LEU A 174 -6.03 12.33 -14.73
C LEU A 174 -5.73 12.09 -16.22
N LYS A 175 -4.90 11.08 -16.51
CA LYS A 175 -4.48 10.72 -17.88
C LYS A 175 -5.21 9.49 -18.42
N TYR A 176 -6.09 8.89 -17.62
CA TYR A 176 -6.79 7.65 -17.94
C TYR A 176 -8.30 7.90 -18.07
N ASN A 177 -8.95 7.13 -18.93
CA ASN A 177 -10.41 7.10 -18.97
C ASN A 177 -10.95 6.32 -17.76
N PHE A 178 -12.18 6.58 -17.37
CA PHE A 178 -12.78 5.89 -16.21
C PHE A 178 -12.91 4.38 -16.38
N ASN A 179 -13.11 3.91 -17.61
CA ASN A 179 -13.15 2.48 -17.93
C ASN A 179 -11.78 1.78 -17.85
N GLU A 180 -10.70 2.53 -17.77
CA GLU A 180 -9.36 2.00 -17.54
C GLU A 180 -9.03 1.87 -16.03
N ILE A 181 -9.88 2.39 -15.15
CA ILE A 181 -9.72 2.22 -13.70
C ILE A 181 -10.20 0.82 -13.31
N GLU A 182 -9.25 -0.07 -13.07
CA GLU A 182 -9.51 -1.47 -12.70
C GLU A 182 -10.03 -1.61 -11.28
N ALA A 183 -9.41 -0.88 -10.35
CA ALA A 183 -9.79 -0.87 -8.94
C ALA A 183 -9.31 0.37 -8.20
N ILE A 184 -10.03 0.74 -7.13
CA ILE A 184 -9.54 1.66 -6.10
C ILE A 184 -9.43 0.88 -4.80
N LEU A 185 -8.24 0.89 -4.18
CA LEU A 185 -7.92 0.03 -3.04
C LEU A 185 -7.60 0.84 -1.79
N ASP A 186 -8.15 0.41 -0.66
CA ASP A 186 -7.68 0.80 0.67
C ASP A 186 -6.66 -0.25 1.16
N PRO A 187 -5.35 0.01 1.03
CA PRO A 187 -4.33 -0.96 1.40
C PRO A 187 -4.24 -1.19 2.91
N PHE A 188 -4.73 -0.24 3.73
CA PHE A 188 -4.70 -0.35 5.19
C PHE A 188 -5.83 -1.20 5.74
N LYS A 189 -6.93 -1.30 5.01
CA LYS A 189 -8.05 -2.21 5.31
C LYS A 189 -8.03 -3.47 4.45
N ASN A 190 -7.03 -3.58 3.59
CA ASN A 190 -6.82 -4.68 2.64
C ASN A 190 -8.09 -5.00 1.82
N LYS A 191 -8.69 -3.96 1.21
CA LYS A 191 -9.94 -4.13 0.47
C LYS A 191 -10.10 -3.19 -0.73
N LYS A 192 -10.86 -3.65 -1.72
CA LYS A 192 -11.37 -2.84 -2.82
C LYS A 192 -12.50 -1.93 -2.32
N LEU A 193 -12.52 -0.68 -2.78
CA LEU A 193 -13.61 0.25 -2.51
C LEU A 193 -14.82 -0.06 -3.39
N VAL A 194 -16.00 0.07 -2.82
CA VAL A 194 -17.26 0.04 -3.59
C VAL A 194 -17.50 1.44 -4.14
N ILE A 195 -17.55 1.54 -5.47
CA ILE A 195 -17.71 2.79 -6.19
C ILE A 195 -19.09 2.81 -6.85
N ASN A 196 -19.97 3.66 -6.37
CA ASN A 196 -21.29 3.88 -6.97
C ASN A 196 -21.27 5.07 -7.95
N LYS A 197 -20.39 6.04 -7.70
CA LYS A 197 -20.26 7.24 -8.52
C LYS A 197 -18.80 7.68 -8.59
N LEU A 198 -18.31 7.93 -9.81
CA LEU A 198 -16.97 8.41 -10.08
C LEU A 198 -17.03 9.61 -11.02
N GLU A 199 -16.44 10.73 -10.63
CA GLU A 199 -16.39 11.98 -11.40
C GLU A 199 -15.01 12.60 -11.33
N TYR A 200 -14.59 13.31 -12.39
CA TYR A 200 -13.38 14.12 -12.40
C TYR A 200 -13.71 15.56 -12.80
N ARG A 201 -13.63 16.46 -11.84
CA ARG A 201 -14.05 17.86 -12.02
C ARG A 201 -13.22 18.85 -11.22
#